data_d1b2a19c0b0444cb23364c5f773b21d1
#
_entry.id   d1b2a19c0b0444cb23364c5f773b21d1
#
_cell.length_a   1.000
_cell.length_b   1.000
_cell.length_c   1.000
_cell.angle_alpha   90.00
_cell.angle_beta   90.00
_cell.angle_gamma   90.00
#
_symmetry.space_group_name_H-M   'P 1'
#
loop_
_entity.id
_entity.type
_entity.pdbx_description
1 polymer ?
#
loop_
_entity_poly.entity_id
_entity_poly.type
_entity_poly.pdbx_seq_one_letter_code
_entity_poly.pdbx_strand_id
1 'polypeptide(L)'
;MLKEGLSIDEVLETITNTLPVCSKRQLAYSTFTIIDMKDNGEVYMIEYENPSSFSYRLGKKFKLIKKEREINNKRILESYFKMRKGDFLIVVSDGVVHAGVGELLNLGWQWENVDNYLENLVKLEDKSEAITQGLIDVCRNLYNEKAGDDTTVCTLTLKERVYGDLFTGPPKNMEHDKEFFRKFRESKGYTIVSGGTTANIIARELKENVEIDLSTYNGTLPPTGNIKGVNLVTEGLLTLNRVVEILRNNEEFNDCGASRIIKILNRCTNINIHLGKAINAAHQNPDFPEEFNLKAKVVGELKKLLEEQGKIVNVIEL
;
A
#
# COMPACT_ATOMS: atom_id res chain seq x y z
N MET A 1 5.60 6.36 -21.68
CA MET A 1 5.13 7.67 -22.14
C MET A 1 4.99 8.68 -20.99
N LEU A 2 3.99 8.64 -20.11
CA LEU A 2 3.88 9.57 -18.95
C LEU A 2 5.07 9.50 -17.99
N LYS A 3 5.59 8.31 -17.69
CA LYS A 3 6.81 8.13 -16.87
C LYS A 3 8.08 8.68 -17.52
N GLU A 4 8.08 8.90 -18.81
CA GLU A 4 9.18 9.43 -19.61
C GLU A 4 9.06 10.93 -19.84
N GLY A 5 8.07 11.58 -19.20
CA GLY A 5 7.91 13.03 -19.17
C GLY A 5 7.06 13.62 -20.30
N LEU A 6 6.38 12.78 -21.10
CA LEU A 6 5.41 13.28 -22.07
C LEU A 6 4.19 13.88 -21.34
N SER A 7 3.67 14.97 -21.88
CA SER A 7 2.43 15.56 -21.38
C SER A 7 1.23 14.63 -21.61
N ILE A 8 0.18 14.80 -20.84
CA ILE A 8 -1.08 14.02 -21.04
C ILE A 8 -1.65 14.24 -22.46
N ASP A 9 -1.54 15.45 -22.99
CA ASP A 9 -2.02 15.76 -24.33
C ASP A 9 -1.25 15.00 -25.41
N GLU A 10 0.09 14.94 -25.34
CA GLU A 10 0.91 14.16 -26.27
C GLU A 10 0.60 12.65 -26.17
N VAL A 11 0.34 12.17 -24.96
CA VAL A 11 -0.05 10.77 -24.73
C VAL A 11 -1.42 10.49 -25.36
N LEU A 12 -2.40 11.38 -25.16
CA LEU A 12 -3.74 11.24 -25.72
C LEU A 12 -3.72 11.29 -27.25
N GLU A 13 -2.97 12.23 -27.84
CA GLU A 13 -2.83 12.30 -29.30
C GLU A 13 -2.21 11.01 -29.86
N THR A 14 -1.17 10.50 -29.20
CA THR A 14 -0.54 9.23 -29.62
C THR A 14 -1.50 8.05 -29.53
N ILE A 15 -2.18 7.90 -28.38
CA ILE A 15 -3.11 6.80 -28.16
C ILE A 15 -4.28 6.90 -29.15
N THR A 16 -4.90 8.08 -29.27
CA THR A 16 -6.06 8.25 -30.16
C THR A 16 -5.73 8.06 -31.62
N ASN A 17 -4.50 8.34 -32.05
CA ASN A 17 -4.03 8.07 -33.40
C ASN A 17 -3.76 6.58 -33.66
N THR A 18 -3.37 5.82 -32.64
CA THR A 18 -2.96 4.41 -32.78
C THR A 18 -4.08 3.43 -32.50
N LEU A 19 -5.13 3.83 -31.78
CA LEU A 19 -6.25 2.95 -31.47
C LEU A 19 -7.07 2.60 -32.72
N PRO A 20 -7.17 1.32 -33.12
CA PRO A 20 -7.97 0.90 -34.22
C PRO A 20 -9.48 1.11 -33.96
N VAL A 21 -10.21 1.52 -34.96
CA VAL A 21 -11.68 1.62 -34.92
C VAL A 21 -12.25 0.53 -35.81
N CYS A 22 -13.25 -0.20 -35.34
CA CYS A 22 -13.94 -1.19 -36.13
C CYS A 22 -14.68 -0.50 -37.31
N SER A 23 -14.21 -0.72 -38.53
CA SER A 23 -14.80 -0.12 -39.74
C SER A 23 -16.26 -0.47 -39.96
N LYS A 24 -16.74 -1.63 -39.44
CA LYS A 24 -18.12 -2.09 -39.60
C LYS A 24 -19.07 -1.58 -38.51
N ARG A 25 -18.61 -1.39 -37.30
CA ARG A 25 -19.44 -1.01 -36.13
C ARG A 25 -19.15 0.38 -35.61
N GLN A 26 -18.09 1.04 -36.08
CA GLN A 26 -17.57 2.33 -35.60
C GLN A 26 -17.35 2.37 -34.09
N LEU A 27 -17.12 1.21 -33.46
CA LEU A 27 -16.80 1.07 -32.03
C LEU A 27 -15.28 1.05 -31.85
N ALA A 28 -14.83 1.65 -30.80
CA ALA A 28 -13.43 1.55 -30.39
C ALA A 28 -13.08 0.09 -30.03
N TYR A 29 -11.94 -0.40 -30.52
CA TYR A 29 -11.42 -1.70 -30.09
C TYR A 29 -10.77 -1.66 -28.70
N SER A 30 -10.47 -0.48 -28.20
CA SER A 30 -9.81 -0.29 -26.91
C SER A 30 -10.43 0.87 -26.18
N THR A 31 -10.75 0.66 -24.95
CA THR A 31 -11.22 1.67 -23.99
C THR A 31 -10.10 1.99 -23.00
N PHE A 32 -10.09 3.16 -22.42
CA PHE A 32 -9.13 3.48 -21.37
C PHE A 32 -9.65 4.52 -20.40
N THR A 33 -9.08 4.48 -19.19
CA THR A 33 -9.20 5.55 -18.20
C THR A 33 -7.81 5.92 -17.72
N ILE A 34 -7.46 7.19 -17.80
CA ILE A 34 -6.21 7.74 -17.26
C ILE A 34 -6.58 8.56 -16.02
N ILE A 35 -5.88 8.33 -14.92
CA ILE A 35 -6.06 9.06 -13.68
C ILE A 35 -4.70 9.59 -13.25
N ASP A 36 -4.57 10.91 -13.20
CA ASP A 36 -3.45 11.62 -12.59
C ASP A 36 -3.91 12.17 -11.24
N MET A 37 -3.39 11.61 -10.15
CA MET A 37 -3.74 12.00 -8.79
C MET A 37 -2.52 12.54 -8.06
N LYS A 38 -2.62 13.78 -7.60
CA LYS A 38 -1.58 14.45 -6.82
C LYS A 38 -1.68 14.15 -5.34
N ASP A 39 -0.60 14.28 -4.62
CA ASP A 39 -0.50 14.10 -3.17
C ASP A 39 -1.48 14.96 -2.35
N ASN A 40 -1.90 16.09 -2.89
CA ASN A 40 -2.88 16.99 -2.26
C ASN A 40 -4.34 16.59 -2.51
N GLY A 41 -4.55 15.43 -3.22
CA GLY A 41 -5.85 14.89 -3.57
C GLY A 41 -6.49 15.48 -4.82
N GLU A 42 -5.83 16.38 -5.53
CA GLU A 42 -6.30 16.83 -6.84
C GLU A 42 -6.20 15.70 -7.85
N VAL A 43 -7.29 15.49 -8.59
CA VAL A 43 -7.43 14.43 -9.59
C VAL A 43 -7.80 15.05 -10.93
N TYR A 44 -7.04 14.68 -11.94
CA TYR A 44 -7.41 14.82 -13.34
C TYR A 44 -7.68 13.44 -13.92
N MET A 45 -8.87 13.23 -14.44
CA MET A 45 -9.30 11.94 -14.98
C MET A 45 -9.80 12.09 -16.39
N ILE A 46 -9.42 11.16 -17.24
CA ILE A 46 -9.79 11.05 -18.64
C ILE A 46 -10.42 9.68 -18.85
N GLU A 47 -11.60 9.66 -19.48
CA GLU A 47 -12.31 8.44 -19.82
C GLU A 47 -12.58 8.41 -21.33
N TYR A 48 -12.28 7.29 -21.97
CA TYR A 48 -12.59 7.02 -23.37
C TYR A 48 -13.29 5.68 -23.51
N GLU A 49 -14.57 5.69 -23.91
CA GLU A 49 -15.43 4.51 -24.15
C GLU A 49 -15.55 3.51 -22.99
N ASN A 50 -14.98 3.80 -21.82
CA ASN A 50 -15.15 3.00 -20.60
C ASN A 50 -16.51 3.30 -19.95
N PRO A 51 -17.06 2.33 -19.18
CA PRO A 51 -18.18 2.62 -18.28
C PRO A 51 -17.85 3.80 -17.37
N SER A 52 -18.83 4.66 -17.13
CA SER A 52 -18.65 5.81 -16.23
C SER A 52 -18.17 5.35 -14.86
N SER A 53 -17.11 5.99 -14.36
CA SER A 53 -16.59 5.76 -13.00
C SER A 53 -17.60 6.08 -11.93
N PHE A 54 -17.51 5.37 -10.81
CA PHE A 54 -18.34 5.58 -9.63
C PHE A 54 -17.56 6.40 -8.60
N SER A 55 -18.22 7.31 -7.91
CA SER A 55 -17.57 8.19 -6.92
C SER A 55 -18.43 8.36 -5.69
N TYR A 56 -17.84 8.09 -4.52
CA TYR A 56 -18.53 8.13 -3.23
C TYR A 56 -17.72 8.93 -2.21
N ARG A 57 -18.44 9.71 -1.40
CA ARG A 57 -17.91 10.50 -0.30
C ARG A 57 -18.72 10.20 0.96
N LEU A 58 -18.05 9.68 2.00
CA LEU A 58 -18.71 9.31 3.27
C LEU A 58 -19.94 8.41 3.02
N GLY A 59 -19.81 7.40 2.15
CA GLY A 59 -20.86 6.46 1.80
C GLY A 59 -21.98 7.03 0.93
N LYS A 60 -21.85 8.26 0.42
CA LYS A 60 -22.84 8.90 -0.45
C LYS A 60 -22.23 9.18 -1.83
N LYS A 61 -23.00 8.92 -2.87
CA LYS A 61 -22.60 9.24 -4.23
C LYS A 61 -22.37 10.74 -4.39
N PHE A 62 -21.28 11.13 -5.04
CA PHE A 62 -21.10 12.50 -5.53
C PHE A 62 -20.87 12.49 -7.03
N LYS A 63 -21.41 13.51 -7.69
CA LYS A 63 -21.37 13.57 -9.16
C LYS A 63 -20.07 14.22 -9.62
N LEU A 64 -19.34 13.53 -10.49
CA LEU A 64 -18.21 14.09 -11.23
C LEU A 64 -18.74 14.97 -12.38
N ILE A 65 -18.19 16.18 -12.48
CA ILE A 65 -18.47 17.07 -13.61
C ILE A 65 -17.56 16.64 -14.75
N LYS A 66 -18.16 16.11 -15.81
CA LYS A 66 -17.45 15.65 -17.01
C LYS A 66 -17.59 16.71 -18.12
N LYS A 67 -16.45 17.10 -18.70
CA LYS A 67 -16.38 17.95 -19.89
C LYS A 67 -16.00 17.09 -21.07
N GLU A 68 -16.65 17.34 -22.21
CA GLU A 68 -16.33 16.67 -23.45
C GLU A 68 -15.20 17.41 -24.16
N ARG A 69 -14.27 16.64 -24.69
CA ARG A 69 -13.19 17.10 -25.56
C ARG A 69 -13.07 16.16 -26.75
N GLU A 70 -12.90 16.71 -27.93
CA GLU A 70 -12.66 15.93 -29.13
C GLU A 70 -11.18 15.97 -29.51
N ILE A 71 -10.59 14.78 -29.71
CA ILE A 71 -9.22 14.59 -30.16
C ILE A 71 -9.23 13.55 -31.30
N ASN A 72 -8.76 13.91 -32.48
CA ASN A 72 -8.69 13.01 -33.61
C ASN A 72 -10.06 12.32 -33.92
N ASN A 73 -11.14 13.10 -33.89
CA ASN A 73 -12.53 12.63 -34.09
C ASN A 73 -12.98 11.59 -33.02
N LYS A 74 -12.35 11.56 -31.86
CA LYS A 74 -12.72 10.71 -30.71
C LYS A 74 -13.18 11.60 -29.57
N ARG A 75 -14.35 11.26 -29.01
CA ARG A 75 -14.96 11.97 -27.89
C ARG A 75 -14.34 11.44 -26.58
N ILE A 76 -13.70 12.31 -25.85
CA ILE A 76 -13.04 12.03 -24.56
C ILE A 76 -13.78 12.78 -23.47
N LEU A 77 -13.96 12.16 -22.30
CA LEU A 77 -14.55 12.79 -21.14
C LEU A 77 -13.45 13.16 -20.14
N GLU A 78 -13.38 14.43 -19.78
CA GLU A 78 -12.42 14.95 -18.81
C GLU A 78 -13.12 15.35 -17.52
N SER A 79 -12.49 15.05 -16.37
CA SER A 79 -12.96 15.45 -15.05
C SER A 79 -11.82 16.01 -14.21
N TYR A 80 -12.07 17.16 -13.57
CA TYR A 80 -11.20 17.76 -12.58
C TYR A 80 -11.93 17.83 -11.24
N PHE A 81 -11.40 17.20 -10.22
CA PHE A 81 -12.03 17.19 -8.91
C PHE A 81 -10.98 16.98 -7.81
N LYS A 82 -11.41 17.09 -6.56
CA LYS A 82 -10.56 16.85 -5.40
C LYS A 82 -11.10 15.72 -4.57
N MET A 83 -10.32 14.65 -4.44
CA MET A 83 -10.57 13.59 -3.47
C MET A 83 -10.18 14.03 -2.07
N ARG A 84 -10.95 13.58 -1.09
CA ARG A 84 -10.74 13.77 0.34
C ARG A 84 -10.58 12.40 1.02
N LYS A 85 -10.05 12.38 2.21
CA LYS A 85 -10.02 11.18 3.04
C LYS A 85 -11.44 10.58 3.15
N GLY A 86 -11.54 9.27 2.91
CA GLY A 86 -12.81 8.54 2.91
C GLY A 86 -13.61 8.63 1.60
N ASP A 87 -13.09 9.32 0.57
CA ASP A 87 -13.65 9.23 -0.77
C ASP A 87 -13.20 7.96 -1.45
N PHE A 88 -14.09 7.38 -2.26
CA PHE A 88 -13.78 6.30 -3.19
C PHE A 88 -14.02 6.74 -4.63
N LEU A 89 -13.08 6.43 -5.50
CA LEU A 89 -13.22 6.48 -6.94
C LEU A 89 -13.03 5.07 -7.46
N ILE A 90 -14.06 4.54 -8.14
CA ILE A 90 -14.08 3.17 -8.62
C ILE A 90 -14.23 3.19 -10.14
N VAL A 91 -13.28 2.57 -10.81
CA VAL A 91 -13.23 2.45 -12.27
C VAL A 91 -13.32 0.97 -12.62
N VAL A 92 -14.14 0.66 -13.61
CA VAL A 92 -14.38 -0.71 -14.04
C VAL A 92 -14.27 -0.81 -15.57
N SER A 93 -13.90 -1.99 -16.07
CA SER A 93 -14.08 -2.32 -17.49
C SER A 93 -15.53 -2.70 -17.79
N ASP A 94 -15.87 -2.78 -19.06
CA ASP A 94 -17.19 -3.20 -19.53
C ASP A 94 -17.56 -4.62 -19.10
N GLY A 95 -16.58 -5.52 -18.91
CA GLY A 95 -16.80 -6.85 -18.36
C GLY A 95 -17.49 -6.88 -16.99
N VAL A 96 -17.39 -5.80 -16.17
CA VAL A 96 -18.15 -5.70 -14.91
C VAL A 96 -19.62 -5.38 -15.20
N VAL A 97 -19.87 -4.41 -16.07
CA VAL A 97 -21.25 -3.99 -16.42
C VAL A 97 -22.00 -5.07 -17.18
N HIS A 98 -21.29 -5.84 -18.00
CA HIS A 98 -21.83 -6.95 -18.79
C HIS A 98 -21.73 -8.31 -18.08
N ALA A 99 -21.30 -8.35 -16.81
CA ALA A 99 -21.18 -9.60 -16.07
C ALA A 99 -22.49 -10.39 -16.09
N GLY A 100 -22.40 -11.68 -16.43
CA GLY A 100 -23.53 -12.59 -16.54
C GLY A 100 -24.21 -12.64 -17.90
N VAL A 101 -23.79 -11.87 -18.89
CA VAL A 101 -24.33 -11.95 -20.27
C VAL A 101 -24.09 -13.36 -20.83
N GLY A 102 -25.17 -13.98 -21.33
CA GLY A 102 -25.12 -15.33 -21.88
C GLY A 102 -25.12 -16.45 -20.84
N GLU A 103 -25.09 -16.13 -19.55
CA GLU A 103 -25.17 -17.06 -18.42
C GLU A 103 -26.42 -16.73 -17.58
N LEU A 104 -26.28 -16.06 -16.45
CA LEU A 104 -27.38 -15.79 -15.52
C LEU A 104 -28.25 -14.59 -15.90
N LEU A 105 -27.75 -13.67 -16.70
CA LEU A 105 -28.39 -12.41 -17.05
C LEU A 105 -28.41 -12.19 -18.58
N ASN A 106 -29.56 -11.81 -19.14
CA ASN A 106 -29.65 -11.54 -20.58
C ASN A 106 -28.93 -10.26 -21.02
N LEU A 107 -28.94 -9.22 -20.17
CA LEU A 107 -28.37 -7.91 -20.48
C LEU A 107 -27.13 -7.57 -19.62
N GLY A 108 -26.63 -8.52 -18.86
CA GLY A 108 -25.56 -8.32 -17.89
C GLY A 108 -26.04 -7.62 -16.62
N TRP A 109 -25.08 -7.31 -15.73
CA TRP A 109 -25.34 -6.69 -14.42
C TRP A 109 -25.92 -5.26 -14.56
N GLN A 110 -25.51 -4.53 -15.58
CA GLN A 110 -25.89 -3.15 -15.88
C GLN A 110 -25.30 -2.14 -14.89
N TRP A 111 -24.95 -0.95 -15.41
CA TRP A 111 -24.28 0.11 -14.65
C TRP A 111 -25.06 0.54 -13.40
N GLU A 112 -26.36 0.70 -13.50
CA GLU A 112 -27.24 1.12 -12.39
C GLU A 112 -27.28 0.11 -11.26
N ASN A 113 -27.22 -1.18 -11.57
CA ASN A 113 -27.20 -2.24 -10.56
C ASN A 113 -25.84 -2.33 -9.88
N VAL A 114 -24.74 -2.12 -10.60
CA VAL A 114 -23.40 -2.00 -10.03
C VAL A 114 -23.35 -0.80 -9.08
N ASP A 115 -23.90 0.34 -9.48
CA ASP A 115 -23.97 1.55 -8.66
C ASP A 115 -24.77 1.32 -7.38
N ASN A 116 -25.93 0.70 -7.45
CA ASN A 116 -26.76 0.35 -6.29
C ASN A 116 -26.05 -0.63 -5.33
N TYR A 117 -25.32 -1.59 -5.86
CA TYR A 117 -24.51 -2.51 -5.07
C TYR A 117 -23.39 -1.76 -4.35
N LEU A 118 -22.65 -0.94 -5.08
CA LEU A 118 -21.57 -0.12 -4.53
C LEU A 118 -22.05 0.85 -3.46
N GLU A 119 -23.22 1.49 -3.64
CA GLU A 119 -23.77 2.42 -2.63
C GLU A 119 -23.99 1.72 -1.26
N ASN A 120 -24.32 0.44 -1.25
CA ASN A 120 -24.44 -0.32 -0.02
C ASN A 120 -23.07 -0.77 0.50
N LEU A 121 -22.19 -1.22 -0.39
CA LEU A 121 -20.87 -1.74 -0.02
C LEU A 121 -19.98 -0.66 0.61
N VAL A 122 -19.92 0.55 0.04
CA VAL A 122 -19.11 1.67 0.57
C VAL A 122 -19.61 2.24 1.91
N LYS A 123 -20.79 1.85 2.37
CA LYS A 123 -21.29 2.17 3.72
C LYS A 123 -20.79 1.18 4.76
N LEU A 124 -20.47 -0.03 4.35
CA LEU A 124 -20.05 -1.14 5.20
C LEU A 124 -18.53 -1.30 5.25
N GLU A 125 -17.86 -0.95 4.14
CA GLU A 125 -16.43 -1.16 3.95
C GLU A 125 -15.68 0.17 3.80
N ASP A 126 -14.58 0.29 4.51
CA ASP A 126 -13.69 1.46 4.47
C ASP A 126 -12.37 1.19 3.71
N LYS A 127 -12.18 -0.04 3.22
CA LYS A 127 -10.98 -0.49 2.52
C LYS A 127 -11.24 -0.65 1.03
N SER A 128 -10.37 -0.08 0.22
CA SER A 128 -10.40 -0.22 -1.23
C SER A 128 -10.32 -1.68 -1.69
N GLU A 129 -9.52 -2.48 -1.00
CA GLU A 129 -9.33 -3.90 -1.27
C GLU A 129 -10.63 -4.68 -1.11
N ALA A 130 -11.39 -4.42 -0.05
CA ALA A 130 -12.68 -5.09 0.22
C ALA A 130 -13.73 -4.71 -0.82
N ILE A 131 -13.77 -3.44 -1.25
CA ILE A 131 -14.68 -2.97 -2.29
C ILE A 131 -14.33 -3.63 -3.65
N THR A 132 -13.04 -3.66 -4.01
CA THR A 132 -12.58 -4.33 -5.24
C THR A 132 -12.95 -5.81 -5.22
N GLN A 133 -12.65 -6.51 -4.12
CA GLN A 133 -12.93 -7.93 -3.99
C GLN A 133 -14.43 -8.20 -4.06
N GLY A 134 -15.26 -7.40 -3.39
CA GLY A 134 -16.72 -7.55 -3.43
C GLY A 134 -17.29 -7.45 -4.84
N LEU A 135 -16.81 -6.50 -5.66
CA LEU A 135 -17.21 -6.41 -7.08
C LEU A 135 -16.76 -7.62 -7.89
N ILE A 136 -15.51 -8.06 -7.72
CA ILE A 136 -14.97 -9.22 -8.44
C ILE A 136 -15.73 -10.51 -8.07
N ASP A 137 -16.08 -10.70 -6.80
CA ASP A 137 -16.80 -11.87 -6.35
C ASP A 137 -18.22 -11.93 -6.94
N VAL A 138 -18.90 -10.78 -7.05
CA VAL A 138 -20.21 -10.72 -7.73
C VAL A 138 -20.05 -11.01 -9.22
N CYS A 139 -19.06 -10.43 -9.90
CA CYS A 139 -18.82 -10.73 -11.31
C CYS A 139 -18.54 -12.21 -11.54
N ARG A 140 -17.69 -12.83 -10.69
CA ARG A 140 -17.38 -14.26 -10.78
C ARG A 140 -18.61 -15.13 -10.64
N ASN A 141 -19.47 -14.82 -9.66
CA ASN A 141 -20.75 -15.52 -9.47
C ASN A 141 -21.69 -15.34 -10.68
N LEU A 142 -21.81 -14.13 -11.22
CA LEU A 142 -22.66 -13.86 -12.38
C LEU A 142 -22.17 -14.56 -13.66
N TYR A 143 -20.86 -14.71 -13.82
CA TYR A 143 -20.24 -15.49 -14.89
C TYR A 143 -20.21 -17.00 -14.63
N ASN A 144 -20.84 -17.48 -13.55
CA ASN A 144 -20.87 -18.90 -13.18
C ASN A 144 -19.44 -19.53 -13.11
N GLU A 145 -18.48 -18.82 -12.51
CA GLU A 145 -17.06 -19.17 -12.40
C GLU A 145 -16.33 -19.34 -13.75
N LYS A 146 -16.95 -18.94 -14.86
CA LYS A 146 -16.34 -18.93 -16.19
C LYS A 146 -16.12 -17.50 -16.64
N ALA A 147 -14.88 -17.17 -17.05
CA ALA A 147 -14.61 -15.85 -17.57
C ALA A 147 -15.38 -15.64 -18.89
N GLY A 148 -16.38 -14.74 -18.86
CA GLY A 148 -17.15 -14.36 -20.03
C GLY A 148 -16.51 -13.20 -20.80
N ASP A 149 -15.80 -12.32 -20.09
CA ASP A 149 -15.09 -11.17 -20.63
C ASP A 149 -13.98 -10.73 -19.67
N ASP A 150 -13.03 -9.92 -20.15
CA ASP A 150 -11.95 -9.33 -19.35
C ASP A 150 -12.54 -8.34 -18.33
N THR A 151 -12.47 -8.73 -17.05
CA THR A 151 -13.09 -7.99 -15.95
C THR A 151 -12.03 -7.32 -15.08
N THR A 152 -11.99 -6.00 -15.13
CA THR A 152 -11.06 -5.19 -14.35
C THR A 152 -11.81 -4.27 -13.40
N VAL A 153 -11.35 -4.21 -12.14
CA VAL A 153 -11.85 -3.27 -11.12
C VAL A 153 -10.65 -2.56 -10.50
N CYS A 154 -10.70 -1.23 -10.47
CA CYS A 154 -9.72 -0.39 -9.80
C CYS A 154 -10.44 0.51 -8.80
N THR A 155 -10.14 0.36 -7.50
CA THR A 155 -10.68 1.21 -6.44
C THR A 155 -9.58 2.08 -5.84
N LEU A 156 -9.76 3.39 -5.93
CA LEU A 156 -8.86 4.39 -5.37
C LEU A 156 -9.49 5.04 -4.14
N THR A 157 -8.72 5.19 -3.09
CA THR A 157 -9.09 5.95 -1.89
C THR A 157 -7.93 6.79 -1.39
N LEU A 158 -8.22 7.94 -0.79
CA LEU A 158 -7.21 8.80 -0.19
C LEU A 158 -7.07 8.46 1.29
N LYS A 159 -5.90 8.01 1.70
CA LYS A 159 -5.55 7.71 3.09
C LYS A 159 -4.64 8.80 3.66
N GLU A 160 -4.75 9.06 4.97
CA GLU A 160 -3.74 9.88 5.66
C GLU A 160 -2.41 9.16 5.72
N ARG A 161 -1.32 9.93 5.65
CA ARG A 161 0.01 9.39 5.86
C ARG A 161 0.20 9.09 7.34
N VAL A 162 0.43 7.83 7.65
CA VAL A 162 0.82 7.36 8.99
C VAL A 162 2.28 6.89 8.91
N TYR A 163 3.13 7.54 9.69
CA TYR A 163 4.56 7.24 9.68
C TYR A 163 4.90 6.19 10.72
N GLY A 164 5.90 5.36 10.40
CA GLY A 164 6.54 4.44 11.32
C GLY A 164 8.04 4.43 11.10
N ASP A 165 8.79 4.46 12.17
CA ASP A 165 10.26 4.41 12.15
C ASP A 165 10.71 3.17 12.91
N LEU A 166 11.41 2.26 12.21
CA LEU A 166 12.03 1.05 12.77
C LEU A 166 13.54 1.27 12.87
N PHE A 167 14.05 1.28 14.10
CA PHE A 167 15.47 1.41 14.40
C PHE A 167 16.06 0.03 14.71
N THR A 168 17.03 -0.41 13.92
CA THR A 168 17.66 -1.73 14.09
C THR A 168 19.17 -1.68 13.86
N GLY A 169 19.94 -2.24 14.79
CA GLY A 169 21.39 -2.16 14.82
C GLY A 169 21.92 -0.81 15.31
N PRO A 170 23.01 -0.83 16.09
CA PRO A 170 23.68 0.41 16.50
C PRO A 170 24.50 1.00 15.34
N PRO A 171 24.80 2.31 15.37
CA PRO A 171 25.78 2.91 14.47
C PRO A 171 27.15 2.26 14.58
N LYS A 172 27.95 2.33 13.51
CA LYS A 172 29.28 1.73 13.48
C LYS A 172 30.23 2.27 14.58
N ASN A 173 30.12 3.55 14.88
CA ASN A 173 30.94 4.24 15.87
C ASN A 173 30.04 4.92 16.92
N MET A 174 30.44 4.88 18.19
CA MET A 174 29.73 5.56 19.28
C MET A 174 29.56 7.07 19.09
N GLU A 175 30.47 7.70 18.35
CA GLU A 175 30.36 9.11 18.00
C GLU A 175 29.08 9.44 17.22
N HIS A 176 28.53 8.46 16.50
CA HIS A 176 27.29 8.61 15.74
C HIS A 176 26.02 8.31 16.57
N ASP A 177 26.14 7.89 17.81
CA ASP A 177 24.97 7.61 18.69
C ASP A 177 24.07 8.85 18.82
N LYS A 178 24.66 10.05 18.93
CA LYS A 178 23.88 11.29 19.01
C LYS A 178 23.13 11.61 17.72
N GLU A 179 23.71 11.33 16.57
CA GLU A 179 23.06 11.52 15.28
C GLU A 179 21.92 10.49 15.10
N PHE A 180 22.19 9.24 15.47
CA PHE A 180 21.19 8.18 15.48
C PHE A 180 20.00 8.54 16.37
N PHE A 181 20.26 9.03 17.57
CA PHE A 181 19.23 9.49 18.49
C PHE A 181 18.49 10.74 17.97
N ARG A 182 19.18 11.64 17.28
CA ARG A 182 18.52 12.77 16.62
C ARG A 182 17.48 12.30 15.62
N LYS A 183 17.79 11.29 14.80
CA LYS A 183 16.82 10.67 13.87
C LYS A 183 15.63 10.08 14.60
N PHE A 184 15.86 9.43 15.75
CA PHE A 184 14.79 8.93 16.62
C PHE A 184 13.88 10.07 17.10
N ARG A 185 14.43 11.18 17.56
CA ARG A 185 13.66 12.35 18.01
C ARG A 185 12.88 13.06 16.87
N GLU A 186 13.35 12.94 15.65
CA GLU A 186 12.70 13.50 14.45
C GLU A 186 11.54 12.63 13.94
N SER A 187 11.37 11.42 14.51
CA SER A 187 10.28 10.50 14.14
C SER A 187 8.91 11.14 14.39
N LYS A 188 8.02 11.05 13.39
CA LYS A 188 6.69 11.70 13.42
C LYS A 188 5.54 10.76 13.72
N GLY A 189 5.80 9.48 13.86
CA GLY A 189 4.77 8.44 14.02
C GLY A 189 5.15 7.38 15.03
N TYR A 190 4.82 6.15 14.71
CA TYR A 190 5.17 5.01 15.55
C TYR A 190 6.67 4.76 15.53
N THR A 191 7.26 4.49 16.69
CA THR A 191 8.67 4.15 16.84
C THR A 191 8.82 2.71 17.31
N ILE A 192 9.61 1.93 16.57
CA ILE A 192 9.97 0.55 16.90
C ILE A 192 11.49 0.49 17.07
N VAL A 193 11.96 -0.05 18.17
CA VAL A 193 13.37 -0.28 18.42
C VAL A 193 13.62 -1.78 18.49
N SER A 194 14.41 -2.31 17.56
CA SER A 194 14.70 -3.73 17.43
C SER A 194 16.19 -3.99 17.65
N GLY A 195 16.51 -4.62 18.79
CA GLY A 195 17.85 -4.97 19.22
C GLY A 195 18.24 -4.35 20.56
N GLY A 196 18.81 -5.16 21.47
CA GLY A 196 19.17 -4.74 22.83
C GLY A 196 20.16 -3.57 22.87
N THR A 197 21.22 -3.62 22.05
CA THR A 197 22.19 -2.52 21.97
C THR A 197 21.55 -1.23 21.47
N THR A 198 20.70 -1.32 20.46
CA THR A 198 19.94 -0.17 19.94
C THR A 198 19.02 0.41 21.01
N ALA A 199 18.31 -0.47 21.74
CA ALA A 199 17.45 -0.07 22.86
C ALA A 199 18.23 0.66 23.95
N ASN A 200 19.40 0.15 24.32
CA ASN A 200 20.26 0.77 25.34
C ASN A 200 20.76 2.16 24.91
N ILE A 201 21.09 2.36 23.64
CA ILE A 201 21.47 3.69 23.12
C ILE A 201 20.30 4.66 23.26
N ILE A 202 19.12 4.27 22.79
CA ILE A 202 17.91 5.12 22.83
C ILE A 202 17.52 5.41 24.30
N ALA A 203 17.51 4.40 25.18
CA ALA A 203 17.17 4.56 26.58
C ALA A 203 18.14 5.51 27.29
N ARG A 204 19.46 5.35 27.07
CA ARG A 204 20.49 6.23 27.63
C ARG A 204 20.27 7.70 27.25
N GLU A 205 20.02 7.95 25.97
CA GLU A 205 19.83 9.32 25.46
C GLU A 205 18.47 9.93 25.89
N LEU A 206 17.44 9.09 26.10
CA LEU A 206 16.17 9.50 26.70
C LEU A 206 16.26 9.70 28.22
N LYS A 207 17.30 9.20 28.86
CA LYS A 207 17.45 9.07 30.32
C LYS A 207 16.35 8.21 30.97
N GLU A 208 15.97 7.16 30.27
CA GLU A 208 14.97 6.18 30.70
C GLU A 208 15.62 4.79 30.83
N ASN A 209 14.91 3.86 31.48
CA ASN A 209 15.33 2.48 31.60
C ASN A 209 14.66 1.58 30.55
N VAL A 210 15.34 0.49 30.20
CA VAL A 210 14.74 -0.61 29.42
C VAL A 210 14.12 -1.58 30.44
N GLU A 211 12.81 -1.70 30.43
CA GLU A 211 12.05 -2.66 31.23
C GLU A 211 11.66 -3.85 30.37
N ILE A 212 11.96 -5.08 30.82
CA ILE A 212 11.62 -6.30 30.09
C ILE A 212 10.25 -6.79 30.52
N ASP A 213 9.34 -6.98 29.55
CA ASP A 213 8.01 -7.56 29.77
C ASP A 213 8.04 -9.07 29.57
N LEU A 214 8.34 -9.81 30.63
CA LEU A 214 8.42 -11.26 30.61
C LEU A 214 7.10 -11.94 30.24
N SER A 215 5.95 -11.26 30.40
CA SER A 215 4.64 -11.81 30.03
C SER A 215 4.49 -12.03 28.52
N THR A 216 5.34 -11.39 27.70
CA THR A 216 5.36 -11.49 26.25
C THR A 216 6.23 -12.62 25.70
N TYR A 217 6.92 -13.35 26.58
CA TYR A 217 7.71 -14.52 26.20
C TYR A 217 6.81 -15.69 25.80
N ASN A 218 6.98 -16.19 24.59
CA ASN A 218 6.16 -17.28 24.05
C ASN A 218 6.91 -18.61 23.87
N GLY A 219 8.09 -18.74 24.46
CA GLY A 219 8.94 -19.94 24.34
C GLY A 219 9.81 -19.97 23.08
N THR A 220 9.55 -19.13 22.07
CA THR A 220 10.27 -19.14 20.78
C THR A 220 11.04 -17.84 20.56
N LEU A 221 10.40 -16.70 20.80
CA LEU A 221 11.02 -15.38 20.68
C LEU A 221 11.26 -14.76 22.05
N PRO A 222 12.34 -13.98 22.21
CA PRO A 222 12.59 -13.21 23.42
C PRO A 222 11.43 -12.27 23.76
N PRO A 223 11.25 -11.93 25.04
CA PRO A 223 10.21 -11.00 25.48
C PRO A 223 10.44 -9.60 24.90
N THR A 224 9.38 -8.81 24.82
CA THR A 224 9.46 -7.41 24.43
C THR A 224 9.96 -6.56 25.61
N GLY A 225 10.51 -5.38 25.28
CA GLY A 225 10.85 -4.37 26.27
C GLY A 225 9.96 -3.16 26.17
N ASN A 226 10.01 -2.34 27.21
CA ASN A 226 9.37 -1.04 27.29
C ASN A 226 10.42 0.03 27.58
N ILE A 227 10.36 1.14 26.84
CA ILE A 227 11.09 2.37 27.12
C ILE A 227 10.06 3.49 27.02
N LYS A 228 9.99 4.35 28.00
CA LYS A 228 9.08 5.49 27.97
C LYS A 228 9.39 6.39 26.76
N GLY A 229 8.37 6.63 25.91
CA GLY A 229 8.54 7.37 24.65
C GLY A 229 8.86 6.52 23.43
N VAL A 230 8.88 5.19 23.55
CA VAL A 230 9.01 4.24 22.44
C VAL A 230 7.75 3.37 22.37
N ASN A 231 7.19 3.17 21.18
CA ASN A 231 5.96 2.38 21.05
C ASN A 231 6.19 0.87 21.18
N LEU A 232 7.35 0.37 20.78
CA LEU A 232 7.69 -1.05 20.91
C LEU A 232 9.20 -1.25 20.93
N VAL A 233 9.66 -2.06 21.87
CA VAL A 233 11.05 -2.54 21.92
C VAL A 233 11.05 -4.04 21.79
N THR A 234 11.89 -4.58 20.91
CA THR A 234 12.03 -6.03 20.71
C THR A 234 13.50 -6.43 20.68
N GLU A 235 13.74 -7.74 20.76
CA GLU A 235 15.02 -8.31 20.36
C GLU A 235 15.26 -8.00 18.87
N GLY A 236 16.49 -8.14 18.41
CA GLY A 236 16.92 -7.72 17.09
C GLY A 236 16.56 -8.69 15.95
N LEU A 237 17.60 -9.37 15.45
CA LEU A 237 17.53 -10.12 14.18
C LEU A 237 16.55 -11.29 14.20
N LEU A 238 16.45 -12.03 15.32
CA LEU A 238 15.53 -13.16 15.43
C LEU A 238 14.07 -12.71 15.26
N THR A 239 13.71 -11.61 15.93
CA THR A 239 12.35 -11.06 15.84
C THR A 239 12.05 -10.55 14.42
N LEU A 240 13.01 -9.85 13.78
CA LEU A 240 12.82 -9.36 12.40
C LEU A 240 12.74 -10.50 11.36
N ASN A 241 13.53 -11.56 11.52
CA ASN A 241 13.40 -12.76 10.69
C ASN A 241 12.00 -13.35 10.80
N ARG A 242 11.48 -13.46 12.02
CA ARG A 242 10.13 -13.99 12.23
C ARG A 242 9.04 -13.08 11.62
N VAL A 243 9.22 -11.76 11.66
CA VAL A 243 8.35 -10.82 10.94
C VAL A 243 8.33 -11.12 9.45
N VAL A 244 9.50 -11.29 8.83
CA VAL A 244 9.64 -11.62 7.40
C VAL A 244 8.96 -12.95 7.06
N GLU A 245 9.16 -13.99 7.87
CA GLU A 245 8.53 -15.31 7.68
C GLU A 245 7.01 -15.22 7.71
N ILE A 246 6.45 -14.56 8.75
CA ILE A 246 5.00 -14.39 8.89
C ILE A 246 4.42 -13.63 7.68
N LEU A 247 5.04 -12.53 7.27
CA LEU A 247 4.56 -11.73 6.13
C LEU A 247 4.67 -12.50 4.81
N ARG A 248 5.75 -13.27 4.61
CA ARG A 248 5.95 -14.07 3.38
C ARG A 248 4.94 -15.20 3.23
N ASN A 249 4.66 -15.90 4.34
CA ASN A 249 3.82 -17.09 4.33
C ASN A 249 2.35 -16.77 4.61
N ASN A 250 2.03 -15.51 4.89
CA ASN A 250 0.70 -15.05 5.34
C ASN A 250 0.17 -15.90 6.53
N GLU A 251 1.05 -16.17 7.50
CA GLU A 251 0.73 -17.02 8.66
C GLU A 251 -0.16 -16.29 9.66
N GLU A 252 -1.09 -17.03 10.28
CA GLU A 252 -1.71 -16.58 11.52
C GLU A 252 -0.67 -16.56 12.65
N PHE A 253 -0.70 -15.55 13.50
CA PHE A 253 0.33 -15.35 14.53
C PHE A 253 -0.28 -15.11 15.92
N ASN A 254 0.32 -15.76 16.91
CA ASN A 254 0.05 -15.50 18.32
C ASN A 254 0.72 -14.20 18.79
N ASP A 255 0.31 -13.66 19.93
CA ASP A 255 0.91 -12.43 20.48
C ASP A 255 2.38 -12.66 20.87
N CYS A 256 3.28 -11.99 20.18
CA CYS A 256 4.73 -12.03 20.36
C CYS A 256 5.38 -10.76 19.81
N GLY A 257 6.68 -10.58 20.03
CA GLY A 257 7.40 -9.42 19.50
C GLY A 257 7.23 -9.19 18.01
N ALA A 258 7.25 -10.25 17.19
CA ALA A 258 7.09 -10.16 15.75
C ALA A 258 5.67 -9.71 15.38
N SER A 259 4.64 -10.28 15.97
CA SER A 259 3.25 -9.90 15.70
C SER A 259 2.95 -8.46 16.10
N ARG A 260 3.56 -7.98 17.19
CA ARG A 260 3.43 -6.59 17.64
C ARG A 260 4.09 -5.62 16.64
N ILE A 261 5.26 -5.97 16.07
CA ILE A 261 5.87 -5.21 14.97
C ILE A 261 4.90 -5.14 13.79
N ILE A 262 4.37 -6.28 13.33
CA ILE A 262 3.44 -6.36 12.20
C ILE A 262 2.19 -5.50 12.46
N LYS A 263 1.60 -5.58 13.65
CA LYS A 263 0.44 -4.76 14.03
C LYS A 263 0.71 -3.26 13.92
N ILE A 264 1.90 -2.79 14.28
CA ILE A 264 2.30 -1.38 14.13
C ILE A 264 2.54 -1.06 12.66
N LEU A 265 3.33 -1.87 11.94
CA LEU A 265 3.66 -1.64 10.54
C LEU A 265 2.41 -1.64 9.65
N ASN A 266 1.40 -2.47 9.98
CA ASN A 266 0.12 -2.50 9.24
C ASN A 266 -0.67 -1.19 9.36
N ARG A 267 -0.49 -0.43 10.43
CA ARG A 267 -1.10 0.90 10.60
C ARG A 267 -0.37 1.99 9.81
N CYS A 268 0.90 1.76 9.45
CA CYS A 268 1.74 2.74 8.77
C CYS A 268 1.55 2.68 7.26
N THR A 269 1.54 3.85 6.61
CA THR A 269 1.60 3.99 5.15
C THR A 269 3.03 4.27 4.68
N ASN A 270 3.82 4.98 5.49
CA ASN A 270 5.19 5.37 5.22
C ASN A 270 6.08 4.84 6.35
N ILE A 271 7.09 4.07 5.99
CA ILE A 271 7.97 3.40 6.94
C ILE A 271 9.42 3.77 6.63
N ASN A 272 10.14 4.25 7.65
CA ASN A 272 11.59 4.41 7.55
C ASN A 272 12.25 3.33 8.39
N ILE A 273 13.18 2.60 7.80
CA ILE A 273 14.01 1.60 8.49
C ILE A 273 15.40 2.19 8.64
N HIS A 274 15.74 2.53 9.89
CA HIS A 274 17.07 3.05 10.26
C HIS A 274 17.97 1.86 10.60
N LEU A 275 18.89 1.55 9.69
CA LEU A 275 19.81 0.41 9.79
C LEU A 275 21.19 0.87 10.23
N GLY A 276 21.55 0.57 11.48
CA GLY A 276 22.91 0.82 11.99
C GLY A 276 23.92 -0.23 11.46
N LYS A 277 25.08 0.25 11.08
CA LYS A 277 26.15 -0.54 10.42
C LYS A 277 27.14 -1.21 11.37
N ALA A 278 26.94 -1.14 12.70
CA ALA A 278 27.83 -1.83 13.62
C ALA A 278 27.74 -3.35 13.46
N ILE A 279 28.89 -3.97 13.43
CA ILE A 279 29.06 -5.42 13.56
C ILE A 279 29.20 -5.71 15.06
N ASN A 280 28.39 -6.60 15.59
CA ASN A 280 28.43 -6.92 17.03
C ASN A 280 29.75 -7.63 17.37
N ALA A 281 30.60 -6.97 18.16
CA ALA A 281 31.89 -7.51 18.56
C ALA A 281 31.80 -8.78 19.42
N ALA A 282 30.65 -9.01 20.09
CA ALA A 282 30.40 -10.20 20.91
C ALA A 282 30.21 -11.49 20.10
N HIS A 283 30.01 -11.40 18.80
CA HIS A 283 29.85 -12.51 17.87
C HIS A 283 30.92 -12.52 16.78
N GLN A 284 32.08 -11.87 17.00
CA GLN A 284 33.22 -11.95 16.11
C GLN A 284 33.83 -13.36 16.11
N ASN A 285 33.21 -14.25 15.37
CA ASN A 285 33.92 -15.37 14.77
C ASN A 285 34.63 -14.79 13.55
N PRO A 286 36.00 -14.88 13.45
CA PRO A 286 36.75 -14.33 12.30
C PRO A 286 36.32 -14.90 10.94
N ASP A 287 35.59 -16.01 10.96
CA ASP A 287 35.07 -16.69 9.76
C ASP A 287 33.68 -16.18 9.28
N PHE A 288 33.07 -15.21 9.98
CA PHE A 288 31.74 -14.70 9.63
C PHE A 288 31.69 -13.17 9.50
N PRO A 289 32.05 -12.60 8.30
CA PRO A 289 31.65 -11.24 7.92
C PRO A 289 30.13 -11.10 7.71
N GLU A 290 29.35 -12.14 8.04
CA GLU A 290 27.98 -12.36 7.56
C GLU A 290 26.87 -11.66 8.36
N GLU A 291 27.10 -11.20 9.61
CA GLU A 291 25.98 -10.65 10.41
C GLU A 291 25.41 -9.34 9.87
N PHE A 292 26.27 -8.45 9.37
CA PHE A 292 25.78 -7.23 8.74
C PHE A 292 25.01 -7.55 7.43
N ASN A 293 25.58 -8.47 6.63
CA ASN A 293 24.96 -8.95 5.41
C ASN A 293 23.62 -9.64 5.69
N LEU A 294 23.52 -10.40 6.78
CA LEU A 294 22.28 -11.06 7.18
C LEU A 294 21.22 -10.05 7.62
N LYS A 295 21.59 -9.06 8.43
CA LYS A 295 20.67 -7.99 8.86
C LYS A 295 20.20 -7.14 7.69
N ALA A 296 21.10 -6.75 6.81
CA ALA A 296 20.77 -6.00 5.60
C ALA A 296 19.85 -6.80 4.66
N LYS A 297 20.09 -8.12 4.54
CA LYS A 297 19.22 -9.03 3.77
C LYS A 297 17.81 -9.10 4.37
N VAL A 298 17.68 -9.28 5.69
CA VAL A 298 16.37 -9.31 6.37
C VAL A 298 15.62 -8.00 6.21
N VAL A 299 16.32 -6.86 6.37
CA VAL A 299 15.73 -5.53 6.15
C VAL A 299 15.31 -5.35 4.69
N GLY A 300 16.11 -5.81 3.72
CA GLY A 300 15.77 -5.76 2.30
C GLY A 300 14.52 -6.59 1.96
N GLU A 301 14.40 -7.79 2.52
CA GLU A 301 13.21 -8.62 2.36
C GLU A 301 11.98 -8.01 3.03
N LEU A 302 12.13 -7.48 4.25
CA LEU A 302 11.05 -6.77 4.94
C LEU A 302 10.55 -5.58 4.13
N LYS A 303 11.47 -4.77 3.58
CA LYS A 303 11.14 -3.68 2.68
C LYS A 303 10.28 -4.16 1.51
N LYS A 304 10.76 -5.19 0.79
CA LYS A 304 10.05 -5.76 -0.38
C LYS A 304 8.63 -6.20 -0.02
N LEU A 305 8.45 -6.97 1.05
CA LEU A 305 7.15 -7.47 1.48
C LEU A 305 6.18 -6.33 1.88
N LEU A 306 6.69 -5.28 2.51
CA LEU A 306 5.89 -4.11 2.87
C LEU A 306 5.51 -3.27 1.64
N GLU A 307 6.42 -3.13 0.66
CA GLU A 307 6.14 -2.46 -0.62
C GLU A 307 5.10 -3.23 -1.46
N GLU A 308 5.13 -4.56 -1.45
CA GLU A 308 4.11 -5.42 -2.06
C GLU A 308 2.71 -5.21 -1.43
N GLN A 309 2.66 -4.80 -0.16
CA GLN A 309 1.43 -4.39 0.53
C GLN A 309 1.03 -2.92 0.25
N GLY A 310 1.69 -2.23 -0.68
CA GLY A 310 1.40 -0.86 -1.07
C GLY A 310 1.93 0.20 -0.10
N LYS A 311 2.89 -0.13 0.78
CA LYS A 311 3.52 0.83 1.70
C LYS A 311 4.72 1.50 1.03
N ILE A 312 5.04 2.73 1.46
CA ILE A 312 6.26 3.43 1.05
C ILE A 312 7.33 3.14 2.09
N VAL A 313 8.42 2.48 1.68
CA VAL A 313 9.49 2.06 2.60
C VAL A 313 10.84 2.62 2.20
N ASN A 314 11.46 3.39 3.10
CA ASN A 314 12.81 3.91 2.95
C ASN A 314 13.76 3.19 3.90
N VAL A 315 14.92 2.77 3.41
CA VAL A 315 16.02 2.26 4.26
C VAL A 315 17.09 3.34 4.36
N ILE A 316 17.40 3.74 5.58
CA ILE A 316 18.38 4.76 5.93
C ILE A 316 19.51 4.07 6.68
N GLU A 317 20.67 4.00 6.06
CA GLU A 317 21.87 3.41 6.65
C GLU A 317 22.61 4.44 7.52
N LEU A 318 23.01 4.03 8.74
CA LEU A 318 23.60 4.90 9.77
C LEU A 318 24.88 4.31 10.38
#